data_61271ee145238afee2be98290fd1220c
#
_entry.id   61271ee145238afee2be98290fd1220c
#
_cell.length_a   1.000
_cell.length_b   1.000
_cell.length_c   1.000
_cell.angle_alpha   90.00
_cell.angle_beta   90.00
_cell.angle_gamma   90.00
#
_symmetry.space_group_name_H-M   'P 1'
#
loop_
_entity.id
_entity.type
_entity.pdbx_description
1 polymer ?
#
loop_
_entity_poly.entity_id
_entity_poly.type
_entity_poly.pdbx_seq_one_letter_code
_entity_poly.pdbx_strand_id
1 'polypeptide(L)'
;MAVTRKTFLLPVMLATLAAAPLSAHSGRQDYPSCNLAQQRALKAPIGGTIRDPRQAHIAMRADILQADIGTARKARRLSQAEAQTLWNTVARIHRDANRFVTKQGFLSAGETASYDRALDGVAMRVCR
;
A
#
# COMPACT_ATOMS: atom_id res chain seq x y z
N MET A 1 -80.84 13.40 21.75
CA MET A 1 -79.49 13.43 22.29
C MET A 1 -78.56 12.80 21.23
N ALA A 2 -77.80 13.60 20.48
CA ALA A 2 -76.93 13.14 19.43
C ALA A 2 -75.51 12.98 19.98
N VAL A 3 -74.95 11.76 19.93
CA VAL A 3 -73.59 11.48 20.35
C VAL A 3 -72.73 11.54 19.11
N THR A 4 -71.97 12.62 18.97
CA THR A 4 -71.01 12.83 17.86
C THR A 4 -69.71 12.04 18.13
N ARG A 5 -69.50 10.97 17.41
CA ARG A 5 -68.22 10.24 17.42
C ARG A 5 -67.20 11.01 16.59
N LYS A 6 -66.20 11.59 17.23
CA LYS A 6 -65.01 12.16 16.59
C LYS A 6 -64.03 11.02 16.21
N THR A 7 -63.92 10.75 14.93
CA THR A 7 -62.94 9.84 14.40
C THR A 7 -61.59 10.55 14.36
N PHE A 8 -60.62 10.11 15.16
CA PHE A 8 -59.22 10.55 15.15
C PHE A 8 -58.49 9.76 14.11
N LEU A 9 -58.15 10.42 12.97
CA LEU A 9 -57.25 9.87 11.98
C LEU A 9 -55.81 10.18 12.42
N LEU A 10 -55.06 9.14 12.82
CA LEU A 10 -53.61 9.22 13.02
C LEU A 10 -52.91 9.18 11.63
N PRO A 11 -52.04 10.12 11.34
CA PRO A 11 -51.17 9.98 10.15
C PRO A 11 -50.07 8.95 10.43
N VAL A 12 -50.05 7.90 9.62
CA VAL A 12 -48.93 6.95 9.57
C VAL A 12 -47.76 7.62 8.86
N MET A 13 -46.74 8.00 9.63
CA MET A 13 -45.48 8.48 9.10
C MET A 13 -44.72 7.28 8.55
N LEU A 14 -44.68 7.15 7.22
CA LEU A 14 -43.80 6.19 6.53
C LEU A 14 -42.36 6.74 6.59
N ALA A 15 -41.55 6.17 7.48
CA ALA A 15 -40.12 6.45 7.51
C ALA A 15 -39.47 5.70 6.34
N THR A 16 -39.10 6.43 5.28
CA THR A 16 -38.28 5.92 4.18
C THR A 16 -36.84 5.79 4.70
N LEU A 17 -36.38 4.55 4.98
CA LEU A 17 -34.96 4.27 5.15
C LEU A 17 -34.27 4.50 3.80
N ALA A 18 -33.55 5.60 3.70
CA ALA A 18 -32.61 5.82 2.60
C ALA A 18 -31.43 4.85 2.80
N ALA A 19 -31.38 3.80 2.02
CA ALA A 19 -30.21 2.93 1.92
C ALA A 19 -29.09 3.77 1.29
N ALA A 20 -28.07 4.14 2.08
CA ALA A 20 -26.85 4.73 1.56
C ALA A 20 -26.17 3.69 0.64
N PRO A 21 -25.73 4.08 -0.58
CA PRO A 21 -24.97 3.17 -1.42
C PRO A 21 -23.69 2.80 -0.67
N LEU A 22 -23.51 1.50 -0.38
CA LEU A 22 -22.22 0.95 -0.02
C LEU A 22 -21.30 1.21 -1.23
N SER A 23 -20.45 2.22 -1.12
CA SER A 23 -19.38 2.43 -2.08
C SER A 23 -18.50 1.18 -2.05
N ALA A 24 -18.67 0.33 -3.05
CA ALA A 24 -17.74 -0.77 -3.28
C ALA A 24 -16.38 -0.13 -3.55
N HIS A 25 -15.50 -0.15 -2.54
CA HIS A 25 -14.10 0.16 -2.70
C HIS A 25 -13.55 -0.89 -3.67
N SER A 26 -13.45 -0.50 -4.92
CA SER A 26 -12.77 -1.28 -5.95
C SER A 26 -11.37 -1.59 -5.46
N GLY A 27 -11.11 -2.83 -5.17
CA GLY A 27 -10.02 -3.59 -4.62
C GLY A 27 -8.58 -3.13 -4.74
N ARG A 28 -8.29 -1.84 -4.75
CA ARG A 28 -6.94 -1.32 -4.62
C ARG A 28 -6.57 -1.34 -3.14
N GLN A 29 -5.53 -2.09 -2.81
CA GLN A 29 -5.11 -2.22 -1.42
C GLN A 29 -4.49 -0.92 -0.92
N ASP A 30 -4.86 -0.51 0.30
CA ASP A 30 -4.30 0.66 0.99
C ASP A 30 -2.97 0.31 1.69
N TYR A 31 -2.13 -0.53 1.08
CA TYR A 31 -0.78 -0.76 1.57
C TYR A 31 0.08 0.47 1.30
N PRO A 32 0.99 0.85 2.23
CA PRO A 32 1.93 1.95 2.02
C PRO A 32 2.68 1.89 0.70
N SER A 33 3.11 0.70 0.26
CA SER A 33 3.81 0.51 -1.02
C SER A 33 2.95 0.81 -2.26
N CYS A 34 1.62 0.91 -2.12
CA CYS A 34 0.72 1.16 -3.24
C CYS A 34 0.63 2.64 -3.64
N ASN A 35 1.08 3.53 -2.78
CA ASN A 35 1.21 4.95 -3.12
C ASN A 35 2.60 5.21 -3.74
N LEU A 36 2.73 4.93 -5.03
CA LEU A 36 4.03 5.03 -5.73
C LEU A 36 4.62 6.44 -5.67
N ALA A 37 3.79 7.49 -5.72
CA ALA A 37 4.25 8.87 -5.62
C ALA A 37 4.89 9.15 -4.26
N GLN A 38 4.23 8.74 -3.18
CA GLN A 38 4.74 8.85 -1.82
C GLN A 38 6.01 8.00 -1.65
N GLN A 39 6.02 6.77 -2.17
CA GLN A 39 7.17 5.88 -2.09
C GLN A 39 8.42 6.46 -2.78
N ARG A 40 8.26 7.09 -3.93
CA ARG A 40 9.37 7.75 -4.64
C ARG A 40 9.86 9.02 -3.93
N ALA A 41 9.00 9.69 -3.17
CA ALA A 41 9.33 10.89 -2.41
C ALA A 41 9.90 10.62 -1.01
N LEU A 42 9.99 9.35 -0.58
CA LEU A 42 10.49 8.98 0.74
C LEU A 42 11.92 9.48 0.96
N LYS A 43 12.10 10.15 2.09
CA LYS A 43 13.42 10.51 2.63
C LYS A 43 13.68 9.62 3.84
N ALA A 44 14.58 8.68 3.69
CA ALA A 44 14.96 7.79 4.77
C ALA A 44 16.13 8.37 5.57
N PRO A 45 16.16 8.19 6.89
CA PRO A 45 17.31 8.59 7.69
C PRO A 45 18.53 7.75 7.33
N ILE A 46 19.69 8.39 7.28
CA ILE A 46 20.98 7.70 7.24
C ILE A 46 21.38 7.28 8.65
N GLY A 47 22.06 6.16 8.78
CA GLY A 47 22.51 5.67 10.09
C GLY A 47 23.08 4.25 10.02
N GLY A 48 23.72 3.80 11.07
CA GLY A 48 24.40 2.53 11.09
C GLY A 48 25.48 2.45 10.02
N THR A 49 25.38 1.48 9.13
CA THR A 49 26.29 1.30 7.98
C THR A 49 25.86 2.09 6.74
N ILE A 50 24.65 2.65 6.73
CA ILE A 50 24.11 3.41 5.60
C ILE A 50 24.53 4.88 5.70
N ARG A 51 25.32 5.34 4.74
CA ARG A 51 25.85 6.72 4.66
C ARG A 51 25.28 7.49 3.46
N ASP A 52 24.84 6.80 2.44
CA ASP A 52 24.28 7.39 1.23
C ASP A 52 22.76 7.55 1.34
N PRO A 53 22.20 8.79 1.19
CA PRO A 53 20.76 9.02 1.28
C PRO A 53 19.93 8.24 0.24
N ARG A 54 20.47 7.99 -0.95
CA ARG A 54 19.79 7.21 -1.98
C ARG A 54 19.77 5.72 -1.64
N GLN A 55 20.85 5.20 -1.04
CA GLN A 55 20.85 3.86 -0.48
C GLN A 55 19.79 3.72 0.62
N ALA A 56 19.73 4.68 1.54
CA ALA A 56 18.73 4.70 2.61
C ALA A 56 17.28 4.70 2.05
N HIS A 57 17.04 5.48 1.00
CA HIS A 57 15.77 5.52 0.30
C HIS A 57 15.37 4.14 -0.26
N ILE A 58 16.26 3.49 -1.01
CA ILE A 58 15.99 2.16 -1.58
C ILE A 58 15.80 1.10 -0.49
N ALA A 59 16.61 1.13 0.58
CA ALA A 59 16.47 0.22 1.72
C ALA A 59 15.09 0.38 2.38
N MET A 60 14.66 1.59 2.69
CA MET A 60 13.36 1.85 3.31
C MET A 60 12.19 1.41 2.41
N ARG A 61 12.25 1.68 1.12
CA ARG A 61 11.23 1.20 0.18
C ARG A 61 11.15 -0.33 0.13
N ALA A 62 12.32 -0.99 0.15
CA ALA A 62 12.39 -2.45 0.17
C ALA A 62 11.75 -3.02 1.44
N ASP A 63 12.03 -2.43 2.60
CA ASP A 63 11.49 -2.87 3.89
C ASP A 63 9.96 -2.71 3.94
N ILE A 64 9.44 -1.56 3.50
CA ILE A 64 7.99 -1.30 3.43
C ILE A 64 7.33 -2.34 2.52
N LEU A 65 7.88 -2.57 1.34
CA LEU A 65 7.32 -3.48 0.36
C LEU A 65 7.35 -4.94 0.86
N GLN A 66 8.40 -5.35 1.55
CA GLN A 66 8.47 -6.68 2.18
C GLN A 66 7.42 -6.84 3.29
N ALA A 67 7.19 -5.81 4.11
CA ALA A 67 6.13 -5.83 5.12
C ALA A 67 4.74 -5.98 4.47
N ASP A 68 4.48 -5.25 3.38
CA ASP A 68 3.21 -5.31 2.66
C ASP A 68 3.00 -6.67 1.96
N ILE A 69 4.04 -7.25 1.37
CA ILE A 69 4.01 -8.63 0.84
C ILE A 69 3.61 -9.62 1.94
N GLY A 70 4.22 -9.51 3.13
CA GLY A 70 3.88 -10.35 4.28
C GLY A 70 2.43 -10.18 4.72
N THR A 71 1.92 -8.96 4.75
CA THR A 71 0.53 -8.64 5.09
C THR A 71 -0.44 -9.20 4.05
N ALA A 72 -0.16 -8.99 2.76
CA ALA A 72 -0.96 -9.49 1.66
C ALA A 72 -1.05 -11.04 1.66
N ARG A 73 0.07 -11.72 1.99
CA ARG A 73 0.08 -13.18 2.16
C ARG A 73 -0.81 -13.64 3.32
N LYS A 74 -0.68 -12.97 4.49
CA LYS A 74 -1.53 -13.30 5.67
C LYS A 74 -3.00 -13.08 5.38
N ALA A 75 -3.33 -12.06 4.61
CA ALA A 75 -4.69 -11.78 4.15
C ALA A 75 -5.16 -12.69 3.01
N ARG A 76 -4.36 -13.67 2.58
CA ARG A 76 -4.64 -14.61 1.47
C ARG A 76 -4.85 -13.93 0.11
N ARG A 77 -4.31 -12.75 -0.09
CA ARG A 77 -4.34 -12.03 -1.37
C ARG A 77 -3.19 -12.44 -2.29
N LEU A 78 -2.10 -12.90 -1.69
CA LEU A 78 -1.00 -13.57 -2.36
C LEU A 78 -0.90 -15.00 -1.87
N SER A 79 -0.66 -15.93 -2.78
CA SER A 79 -0.25 -17.29 -2.41
C SER A 79 1.13 -17.28 -1.74
N GLN A 80 1.48 -18.38 -1.06
CA GLN A 80 2.81 -18.53 -0.48
C GLN A 80 3.91 -18.41 -1.54
N ALA A 81 3.72 -19.03 -2.70
CA ALA A 81 4.70 -19.03 -3.78
C ALA A 81 4.88 -17.64 -4.40
N GLU A 82 3.78 -16.90 -4.62
CA GLU A 82 3.83 -15.53 -5.13
C GLU A 82 4.53 -14.59 -4.13
N ALA A 83 4.14 -14.65 -2.85
CA ALA A 83 4.76 -13.85 -1.81
C ALA A 83 6.26 -14.12 -1.72
N GLN A 84 6.70 -15.39 -1.77
CA GLN A 84 8.10 -15.76 -1.74
C GLN A 84 8.87 -15.23 -2.96
N THR A 85 8.28 -15.31 -4.14
CA THR A 85 8.89 -14.78 -5.37
C THR A 85 9.08 -13.27 -5.30
N LEU A 86 8.04 -12.53 -4.86
CA LEU A 86 8.10 -11.08 -4.71
C LEU A 86 9.10 -10.67 -3.63
N TRP A 87 9.09 -11.35 -2.49
CA TRP A 87 10.04 -11.12 -1.40
C TRP A 87 11.49 -11.27 -1.87
N ASN A 88 11.80 -12.36 -2.56
CA ASN A 88 13.13 -12.63 -3.09
C ASN A 88 13.56 -11.58 -4.12
N THR A 89 12.61 -11.08 -4.92
CA THR A 89 12.90 -10.01 -5.89
C THR A 89 13.28 -8.72 -5.17
N VAL A 90 12.53 -8.31 -4.16
CA VAL A 90 12.84 -7.12 -3.33
C VAL A 90 14.19 -7.28 -2.63
N ALA A 91 14.43 -8.44 -2.01
CA ALA A 91 15.70 -8.72 -1.35
C ALA A 91 16.90 -8.65 -2.29
N ARG A 92 16.74 -9.09 -3.55
CA ARG A 92 17.78 -8.96 -4.58
C ARG A 92 18.04 -7.51 -4.95
N ILE A 93 17.00 -6.71 -5.19
CA ILE A 93 17.12 -5.27 -5.48
C ILE A 93 17.88 -4.57 -4.35
N HIS A 94 17.52 -4.83 -3.10
CA HIS A 94 18.19 -4.24 -1.93
C HIS A 94 19.67 -4.63 -1.88
N ARG A 95 19.99 -5.91 -2.06
CA ARG A 95 21.41 -6.38 -2.07
C ARG A 95 22.20 -5.78 -3.21
N ASP A 96 21.61 -5.62 -4.38
CA ASP A 96 22.27 -5.03 -5.54
C ASP A 96 22.60 -3.56 -5.30
N ALA A 97 21.66 -2.78 -4.75
CA ALA A 97 21.89 -1.39 -4.36
C ALA A 97 23.04 -1.27 -3.34
N ASN A 98 23.04 -2.11 -2.31
CA ASN A 98 24.12 -2.14 -1.31
C ASN A 98 25.48 -2.46 -1.93
N ARG A 99 25.52 -3.41 -2.87
CA ARG A 99 26.74 -3.80 -3.57
C ARG A 99 27.31 -2.66 -4.43
N PHE A 100 26.44 -1.86 -5.08
CA PHE A 100 26.87 -0.68 -5.80
C PHE A 100 27.51 0.34 -4.87
N VAL A 101 26.86 0.64 -3.73
CA VAL A 101 27.42 1.58 -2.74
C VAL A 101 28.75 1.08 -2.18
N THR A 102 28.88 -0.23 -1.92
CA THR A 102 30.16 -0.80 -1.47
C THR A 102 31.28 -0.59 -2.49
N LYS A 103 30.97 -0.64 -3.77
CA LYS A 103 31.96 -0.49 -4.85
C LYS A 103 32.33 0.95 -5.15
N GLN A 104 31.36 1.87 -5.18
CA GLN A 104 31.55 3.25 -5.64
C GLN A 104 31.26 4.33 -4.59
N GLY A 105 30.74 3.95 -3.41
CA GLY A 105 30.49 4.84 -2.29
C GLY A 105 29.10 5.50 -2.26
N PHE A 106 28.34 5.44 -3.35
CA PHE A 106 27.02 6.09 -3.47
C PHE A 106 26.17 5.41 -4.54
N LEU A 107 24.88 5.76 -4.60
CA LEU A 107 24.03 5.48 -5.77
C LEU A 107 23.88 6.74 -6.61
N SER A 108 24.07 6.62 -7.91
CA SER A 108 23.75 7.68 -8.86
C SER A 108 22.23 7.89 -8.96
N ALA A 109 21.82 9.03 -9.50
CA ALA A 109 20.38 9.29 -9.75
C ALA A 109 19.78 8.28 -10.73
N GLY A 110 20.54 7.85 -11.75
CA GLY A 110 20.10 6.85 -12.71
C GLY A 110 19.91 5.47 -12.10
N GLU A 111 20.84 5.02 -11.26
CA GLU A 111 20.74 3.75 -10.52
C GLU A 111 19.55 3.77 -9.57
N THR A 112 19.39 4.86 -8.81
CA THR A 112 18.23 5.03 -7.90
C THR A 112 16.93 4.93 -8.68
N ALA A 113 16.79 5.66 -9.79
CA ALA A 113 15.60 5.61 -10.64
C ALA A 113 15.33 4.20 -11.21
N SER A 114 16.40 3.44 -11.51
CA SER A 114 16.27 2.05 -11.98
C SER A 114 15.72 1.13 -10.88
N TYR A 115 16.27 1.23 -9.66
CA TYR A 115 15.76 0.47 -8.52
C TYR A 115 14.34 0.87 -8.13
N ASP A 116 14.02 2.16 -8.19
CA ASP A 116 12.66 2.66 -7.96
C ASP A 116 11.65 2.02 -8.93
N ARG A 117 11.97 1.97 -10.22
CA ARG A 117 11.10 1.31 -11.20
C ARG A 117 10.94 -0.20 -10.93
N ALA A 118 12.01 -0.86 -10.51
CA ALA A 118 11.96 -2.28 -10.17
C ALA A 118 11.07 -2.54 -8.95
N LEU A 119 11.17 -1.71 -7.89
CA LEU A 119 10.30 -1.78 -6.71
C LEU A 119 8.85 -1.43 -7.06
N ASP A 120 8.60 -0.43 -7.92
CA ASP A 120 7.25 -0.13 -8.41
C ASP A 120 6.62 -1.33 -9.12
N GLY A 121 7.39 -2.06 -9.92
CA GLY A 121 6.92 -3.28 -10.58
C GLY A 121 6.45 -4.35 -9.61
N VAL A 122 7.15 -4.52 -8.47
CA VAL A 122 6.73 -5.42 -7.40
C VAL A 122 5.49 -4.89 -6.70
N ALA A 123 5.47 -3.59 -6.35
CA ALA A 123 4.33 -2.96 -5.68
C ALA A 123 3.03 -3.12 -6.49
N MET A 124 3.08 -2.91 -7.80
CA MET A 124 1.92 -3.09 -8.67
C MET A 124 1.35 -4.52 -8.63
N ARG A 125 2.14 -5.53 -8.31
CA ARG A 125 1.67 -6.91 -8.15
C ARG A 125 1.02 -7.14 -6.78
N VAL A 126 1.51 -6.49 -5.73
CA VAL A 126 0.95 -6.54 -4.36
C VAL A 126 -0.39 -5.80 -4.28
N CYS A 127 -0.54 -4.74 -5.08
CA CYS A 127 -1.66 -3.78 -5.01
C CYS A 127 -2.84 -4.09 -5.94
N ARG A 128 -2.86 -5.24 -6.56
CA ARG A 128 -3.95 -5.72 -7.44
C ARG A 128 -5.20 -6.09 -6.67
#